data_4548072234aabc11848f19b70c1ea9de
#
_entry.id   4548072234aabc11848f19b70c1ea9de
#
_cell.length_a   1.000
_cell.length_b   1.000
_cell.length_c   1.000
_cell.angle_alpha   90.00
_cell.angle_beta   90.00
_cell.angle_gamma   90.00
#
_symmetry.space_group_name_H-M   'P 1'
#
loop_
_entity.id
_entity.type
_entity.pdbx_description
1 polymer ?
#
loop_
_entity_poly.entity_id
_entity_poly.type
_entity_poly.pdbx_seq_one_letter_code
_entity_poly.pdbx_strand_id
1 'polypeptide(L)'
;MKAIRDTSILFGRSMRHIMRSPDTIITVAIIPIMIMLMFVYVLGGAIQTGTDNYVDYLLPGIILMAIASRIAYTAVRLFTDVQKGLFQRFHSMPISRSSVLWGHVLTSLVSNVISIVLIILVALLIGFRSSAGIVEWLSVAGILLLFTLALTWVAVIPGLTAKSVDGASAFSYPLIFLPFISSAFVPTDTMPTAVRVFAENQPVTSIVNTIRGLLYSEPIGNDIWIALAWCVGITVVA
;
A
#
# COMPACT_ATOMS: atom_id res chain seq x y z
N MET A 1 26.29 7.11 -12.85
CA MET A 1 26.17 5.83 -13.60
C MET A 1 26.40 4.58 -12.72
N LYS A 2 27.42 4.54 -11.81
CA LYS A 2 27.62 3.37 -10.91
C LYS A 2 26.40 3.06 -10.02
N ALA A 3 25.84 4.05 -9.32
CA ALA A 3 24.71 3.85 -8.41
C ALA A 3 23.46 3.22 -9.09
N ILE A 4 23.13 3.64 -10.31
CA ILE A 4 22.00 3.09 -11.08
C ILE A 4 22.24 1.61 -11.42
N ARG A 5 23.45 1.27 -11.86
CA ARG A 5 23.81 -0.12 -12.17
C ARG A 5 23.79 -1.02 -10.93
N ASP A 6 24.31 -0.51 -9.82
CA ASP A 6 24.33 -1.23 -8.55
C ASP A 6 22.89 -1.45 -8.02
N THR A 7 22.03 -0.43 -8.09
CA THR A 7 20.60 -0.54 -7.75
C THR A 7 19.89 -1.56 -8.62
N SER A 8 20.12 -1.56 -9.93
CA SER A 8 19.53 -2.53 -10.87
C SER A 8 19.94 -3.96 -10.56
N ILE A 9 21.19 -4.22 -10.21
CA ILE A 9 21.68 -5.55 -9.84
C ILE A 9 21.02 -6.03 -8.53
N LEU A 10 20.97 -5.16 -7.51
CA LEU A 10 20.37 -5.46 -6.22
C LEU A 10 18.83 -5.68 -6.35
N PHE A 11 18.17 -4.85 -7.14
CA PHE A 11 16.77 -5.02 -7.50
C PHE A 11 16.51 -6.36 -8.19
N GLY A 12 17.28 -6.71 -9.23
CA GLY A 12 17.16 -7.97 -9.95
C GLY A 12 17.38 -9.20 -9.07
N ARG A 13 18.31 -9.12 -8.10
CA ARG A 13 18.50 -10.16 -7.09
C ARG A 13 17.27 -10.30 -6.19
N SER A 14 16.78 -9.20 -5.67
CA SER A 14 15.62 -9.15 -4.78
C SER A 14 14.35 -9.61 -5.48
N MET A 15 14.16 -9.23 -6.73
CA MET A 15 13.02 -9.66 -7.55
C MET A 15 13.04 -11.17 -7.83
N ARG A 16 14.21 -11.74 -8.17
CA ARG A 16 14.36 -13.20 -8.33
C ARG A 16 14.04 -13.97 -7.05
N HIS A 17 14.38 -13.41 -5.90
CA HIS A 17 14.01 -14.01 -4.61
C HIS A 17 12.49 -14.03 -4.40
N ILE A 18 11.80 -12.92 -4.70
CA ILE A 18 10.34 -12.84 -4.58
C ILE A 18 9.65 -13.77 -5.56
N MET A 19 10.06 -13.78 -6.83
CA MET A 19 9.47 -14.66 -7.84
C MET A 19 9.69 -16.16 -7.56
N ARG A 20 10.76 -16.52 -6.84
CA ARG A 20 11.01 -17.88 -6.38
C ARG A 20 10.33 -18.26 -5.08
N SER A 21 9.69 -17.31 -4.42
CA SER A 21 8.91 -17.49 -3.19
C SER A 21 7.45 -17.11 -3.45
N PRO A 22 6.70 -17.86 -4.29
CA PRO A 22 5.29 -17.56 -4.58
C PRO A 22 4.45 -17.51 -3.30
N ASP A 23 4.83 -18.30 -2.29
CA ASP A 23 4.18 -18.30 -0.98
C ASP A 23 4.08 -16.90 -0.37
N THR A 24 5.12 -16.07 -0.52
CA THR A 24 5.11 -14.71 0.01
C THR A 24 4.12 -13.80 -0.72
N ILE A 25 4.02 -13.92 -2.06
CA ILE A 25 3.08 -13.11 -2.85
C ILE A 25 1.65 -13.54 -2.52
N ILE A 26 1.41 -14.84 -2.48
CA ILE A 26 0.10 -15.44 -2.19
C ILE A 26 -0.32 -15.07 -0.76
N THR A 27 0.55 -15.25 0.23
CA THR A 27 0.22 -14.97 1.64
C THR A 27 -0.16 -13.50 1.86
N VAL A 28 0.55 -12.57 1.23
CA VAL A 28 0.26 -11.12 1.40
C VAL A 28 -1.00 -10.70 0.64
N ALA A 29 -1.33 -11.34 -0.47
CA ALA A 29 -2.54 -11.05 -1.24
C ALA A 29 -3.78 -11.77 -0.69
N ILE A 30 -3.63 -12.97 -0.13
CA ILE A 30 -4.75 -13.77 0.39
C ILE A 30 -5.52 -13.03 1.48
N ILE A 31 -4.85 -12.42 2.46
CA ILE A 31 -5.54 -11.76 3.58
C ILE A 31 -6.44 -10.63 3.09
N PRO A 32 -5.98 -9.64 2.30
CA PRO A 32 -6.87 -8.62 1.74
C PRO A 32 -7.99 -9.19 0.87
N ILE A 33 -7.71 -10.22 0.07
CA ILE A 33 -8.73 -10.88 -0.77
C ILE A 33 -9.78 -11.55 0.10
N MET A 34 -9.39 -12.29 1.13
CA MET A 34 -10.34 -12.93 2.07
C MET A 34 -11.19 -11.91 2.80
N ILE A 35 -10.60 -10.79 3.21
CA ILE A 35 -11.34 -9.68 3.83
C ILE A 35 -12.32 -9.09 2.81
N MET A 36 -11.90 -8.86 1.58
CA MET A 36 -12.78 -8.38 0.51
C MET A 36 -13.96 -9.32 0.29
N LEU A 37 -13.70 -10.63 0.18
CA LEU A 37 -14.76 -11.64 0.03
C LEU A 37 -15.72 -11.66 1.23
N MET A 38 -15.17 -11.59 2.44
CA MET A 38 -15.97 -11.52 3.66
C MET A 38 -16.89 -10.30 3.66
N PHE A 39 -16.35 -9.12 3.36
CA PHE A 39 -17.14 -7.90 3.33
C PHE A 39 -18.21 -7.94 2.23
N VAL A 40 -17.88 -8.39 1.04
CA VAL A 40 -18.82 -8.44 -0.09
C VAL A 40 -19.95 -9.47 0.16
N TYR A 41 -19.61 -10.69 0.56
CA TYR A 41 -20.60 -11.78 0.65
C TYR A 41 -21.30 -11.89 2.01
N VAL A 42 -20.64 -11.48 3.10
CA VAL A 42 -21.21 -11.58 4.45
C VAL A 42 -21.84 -10.25 4.88
N LEU A 43 -21.19 -9.13 4.62
CA LEU A 43 -21.62 -7.81 5.10
C LEU A 43 -22.25 -6.94 4.00
N GLY A 44 -22.05 -7.25 2.71
CA GLY A 44 -22.51 -6.41 1.61
C GLY A 44 -24.01 -6.20 1.57
N GLY A 45 -24.81 -7.18 2.04
CA GLY A 45 -26.26 -7.02 2.14
C GLY A 45 -26.74 -6.16 3.33
N ALA A 46 -25.88 -5.93 4.32
CA ALA A 46 -26.20 -5.15 5.53
C ALA A 46 -25.73 -3.70 5.46
N ILE A 47 -24.74 -3.39 4.60
CA ILE A 47 -24.13 -2.07 4.51
C ILE A 47 -24.71 -1.32 3.30
N GLN A 48 -25.41 -0.21 3.57
CA GLN A 48 -25.95 0.66 2.53
C GLN A 48 -24.92 1.74 2.20
N THR A 49 -24.30 1.63 1.02
CA THR A 49 -23.26 2.57 0.55
C THR A 49 -23.74 3.46 -0.60
N GLY A 50 -24.99 3.27 -1.07
CA GLY A 50 -25.54 4.00 -2.21
C GLY A 50 -25.02 3.54 -3.57
N THR A 51 -24.20 2.48 -3.62
CA THR A 51 -23.70 1.86 -4.86
C THR A 51 -24.43 0.54 -5.12
N ASP A 52 -24.64 0.19 -6.41
CA ASP A 52 -25.32 -1.05 -6.80
C ASP A 52 -24.54 -2.30 -6.34
N ASN A 53 -23.22 -2.21 -6.32
CA ASN A 53 -22.34 -3.29 -5.87
C ASN A 53 -21.40 -2.80 -4.77
N TYR A 54 -21.45 -3.43 -3.60
CA TYR A 54 -20.61 -3.07 -2.48
C TYR A 54 -19.11 -3.23 -2.76
N VAL A 55 -18.72 -4.14 -3.66
CA VAL A 55 -17.31 -4.30 -4.09
C VAL A 55 -16.73 -3.01 -4.68
N ASP A 56 -17.55 -2.24 -5.37
CA ASP A 56 -17.16 -0.99 -5.99
C ASP A 56 -16.76 0.06 -4.94
N TYR A 57 -17.51 0.12 -3.85
CA TYR A 57 -17.22 0.99 -2.72
C TYR A 57 -15.97 0.58 -1.94
N LEU A 58 -15.81 -0.72 -1.74
CA LEU A 58 -14.83 -1.35 -0.87
C LEU A 58 -13.41 -1.40 -1.46
N LEU A 59 -13.29 -1.58 -2.78
CA LEU A 59 -12.02 -1.90 -3.47
C LEU A 59 -10.86 -0.93 -3.15
N PRO A 60 -11.05 0.40 -3.15
CA PRO A 60 -9.96 1.32 -2.79
C PRO A 60 -9.40 1.06 -1.39
N GLY A 61 -10.27 0.80 -0.41
CA GLY A 61 -9.86 0.49 0.95
C GLY A 61 -9.07 -0.81 1.08
N ILE A 62 -9.49 -1.86 0.36
CA ILE A 62 -8.78 -3.15 0.32
C ILE A 62 -7.38 -2.98 -0.29
N ILE A 63 -7.25 -2.18 -1.34
CA ILE A 63 -5.94 -1.90 -1.96
C ILE A 63 -5.01 -1.18 -0.97
N LEU A 64 -5.48 -0.16 -0.26
CA LEU A 64 -4.66 0.55 0.73
C LEU A 64 -4.28 -0.34 1.91
N MET A 65 -5.18 -1.20 2.37
CA MET A 65 -4.89 -2.19 3.41
C MET A 65 -3.83 -3.20 2.94
N ALA A 66 -3.90 -3.65 1.69
CA ALA A 66 -2.91 -4.54 1.11
C ALA A 66 -1.52 -3.88 1.04
N ILE A 67 -1.45 -2.61 0.64
CA ILE A 67 -0.21 -1.82 0.64
C ILE A 67 0.36 -1.74 2.07
N ALA A 68 -0.45 -1.38 3.06
CA ALA A 68 -0.03 -1.27 4.45
C ALA A 68 0.50 -2.60 5.02
N SER A 69 -0.19 -3.70 4.74
CA SER A 69 0.25 -5.04 5.18
C SER A 69 1.59 -5.45 4.57
N ARG A 70 1.82 -5.11 3.31
CA ARG A 70 3.06 -5.45 2.61
C ARG A 70 4.26 -4.64 3.07
N ILE A 71 4.04 -3.44 3.53
CA ILE A 71 5.09 -2.55 4.05
C ILE A 71 5.72 -3.11 5.33
N ALA A 72 4.93 -3.78 6.19
CA ALA A 72 5.45 -4.53 7.33
C ALA A 72 6.52 -5.54 6.90
N TYR A 73 6.22 -6.29 5.84
CA TYR A 73 7.16 -7.27 5.30
C TYR A 73 8.45 -6.62 4.78
N THR A 74 8.36 -5.44 4.18
CA THR A 74 9.53 -4.69 3.71
C THR A 74 10.44 -4.27 4.87
N ALA A 75 9.87 -3.79 5.98
CA ALA A 75 10.64 -3.43 7.17
C ALA A 75 11.33 -4.64 7.82
N VAL A 76 10.61 -5.76 7.97
CA VAL A 76 11.17 -7.01 8.51
C VAL A 76 12.30 -7.53 7.64
N ARG A 77 12.15 -7.46 6.32
CA ARG A 77 13.19 -7.89 5.39
C ARG A 77 14.43 -7.02 5.50
N LEU A 78 14.26 -5.70 5.54
CA LEU A 78 15.37 -4.77 5.72
C LEU A 78 16.08 -5.02 7.06
N PHE A 79 15.33 -5.17 8.15
CA PHE A 79 15.86 -5.55 9.46
C PHE A 79 16.69 -6.85 9.40
N THR A 80 16.16 -7.88 8.75
CA THR A 80 16.85 -9.18 8.60
C THR A 80 18.16 -9.03 7.81
N ASP A 81 18.16 -8.21 6.76
CA ASP A 81 19.37 -7.96 5.96
C ASP A 81 20.41 -7.18 6.78
N VAL A 82 19.99 -6.25 7.63
CA VAL A 82 20.86 -5.55 8.58
C VAL A 82 21.48 -6.53 9.58
N GLN A 83 20.67 -7.38 10.19
CA GLN A 83 21.14 -8.38 11.19
C GLN A 83 22.09 -9.41 10.59
N LYS A 84 21.90 -9.81 9.34
CA LYS A 84 22.82 -10.71 8.63
C LYS A 84 24.14 -10.06 8.20
N GLY A 85 24.37 -8.81 8.61
CA GLY A 85 25.59 -8.08 8.28
C GLY A 85 25.75 -7.76 6.78
N LEU A 86 24.65 -7.80 6.00
CA LEU A 86 24.69 -7.46 4.57
C LEU A 86 25.23 -6.05 4.35
N PHE A 87 24.84 -5.10 5.20
CA PHE A 87 25.33 -3.73 5.14
C PHE A 87 26.84 -3.64 5.41
N GLN A 88 27.37 -4.44 6.35
CA GLN A 88 28.82 -4.48 6.63
C GLN A 88 29.58 -5.06 5.44
N ARG A 89 29.06 -6.10 4.79
CA ARG A 89 29.66 -6.66 3.57
C ARG A 89 29.63 -5.67 2.40
N PHE A 90 28.58 -4.87 2.28
CA PHE A 90 28.52 -3.84 1.24
C PHE A 90 29.43 -2.64 1.52
N HIS A 91 29.79 -2.39 2.79
CA HIS A 91 30.81 -1.40 3.16
C HIS A 91 32.22 -1.75 2.66
N SER A 92 32.53 -3.04 2.51
CA SER A 92 33.81 -3.50 1.95
C SER A 92 33.82 -3.54 0.42
N MET A 93 32.66 -3.31 -0.23
CA MET A 93 32.53 -3.25 -1.69
C MET A 93 32.40 -1.80 -2.18
N PRO A 94 32.85 -1.48 -3.40
CA PRO A 94 32.71 -0.15 -3.98
C PRO A 94 31.27 0.11 -4.47
N ILE A 95 30.25 -0.12 -3.59
CA ILE A 95 28.82 0.05 -3.86
C ILE A 95 28.32 1.27 -3.09
N SER A 96 27.46 2.09 -3.70
CA SER A 96 26.89 3.24 -3.00
C SER A 96 25.87 2.77 -1.95
N ARG A 97 25.92 3.35 -0.75
CA ARG A 97 25.03 3.01 0.39
C ARG A 97 23.55 3.17 0.04
N SER A 98 23.22 4.22 -0.73
CA SER A 98 21.86 4.48 -1.18
C SER A 98 21.33 3.42 -2.15
N SER A 99 22.18 2.73 -2.92
CA SER A 99 21.75 1.69 -3.86
C SER A 99 21.07 0.50 -3.19
N VAL A 100 21.45 0.19 -1.95
CA VAL A 100 20.85 -0.90 -1.17
C VAL A 100 19.42 -0.53 -0.78
N LEU A 101 19.20 0.67 -0.25
CA LEU A 101 17.87 1.16 0.13
C LEU A 101 16.96 1.29 -1.09
N TRP A 102 17.45 1.88 -2.18
CA TRP A 102 16.70 1.95 -3.44
C TRP A 102 16.36 0.57 -4.01
N GLY A 103 17.23 -0.42 -3.84
CA GLY A 103 16.94 -1.81 -4.19
C GLY A 103 15.74 -2.37 -3.43
N HIS A 104 15.63 -2.11 -2.13
CA HIS A 104 14.48 -2.50 -1.31
C HIS A 104 13.21 -1.72 -1.70
N VAL A 105 13.32 -0.40 -1.90
CA VAL A 105 12.20 0.45 -2.29
C VAL A 105 11.60 0.00 -3.63
N LEU A 106 12.43 -0.15 -4.66
CA LEU A 106 11.97 -0.60 -5.98
C LEU A 106 11.34 -2.01 -5.92
N THR A 107 11.94 -2.91 -5.15
CA THR A 107 11.39 -4.25 -4.95
C THR A 107 10.02 -4.21 -4.26
N SER A 108 9.85 -3.35 -3.26
CA SER A 108 8.58 -3.12 -2.59
C SER A 108 7.53 -2.57 -3.56
N LEU A 109 7.87 -1.55 -4.36
CA LEU A 109 6.97 -0.97 -5.36
C LEU A 109 6.46 -2.03 -6.35
N VAL A 110 7.36 -2.77 -6.99
CA VAL A 110 6.95 -3.80 -7.97
C VAL A 110 6.12 -4.89 -7.33
N SER A 111 6.50 -5.30 -6.12
CA SER A 111 5.74 -6.32 -5.39
C SER A 111 4.34 -5.84 -5.01
N ASN A 112 4.18 -4.56 -4.63
CA ASN A 112 2.87 -3.98 -4.36
C ASN A 112 2.02 -3.92 -5.64
N VAL A 113 2.59 -3.49 -6.77
CA VAL A 113 1.89 -3.49 -8.06
C VAL A 113 1.36 -4.89 -8.39
N ILE A 114 2.16 -5.94 -8.24
CA ILE A 114 1.71 -7.32 -8.47
C ILE A 114 0.52 -7.66 -7.56
N SER A 115 0.59 -7.33 -6.27
CA SER A 115 -0.51 -7.59 -5.32
C SER A 115 -1.78 -6.82 -5.67
N ILE A 116 -1.65 -5.54 -6.04
CA ILE A 116 -2.78 -4.69 -6.46
C ILE A 116 -3.44 -5.27 -7.71
N VAL A 117 -2.66 -5.68 -8.70
CA VAL A 117 -3.18 -6.30 -9.92
C VAL A 117 -3.95 -7.58 -9.59
N LEU A 118 -3.43 -8.44 -8.70
CA LEU A 118 -4.13 -9.65 -8.27
C LEU A 118 -5.46 -9.30 -7.57
N ILE A 119 -5.49 -8.31 -6.68
CA ILE A 119 -6.71 -7.88 -6.00
C ILE A 119 -7.74 -7.34 -7.01
N ILE A 120 -7.32 -6.51 -7.97
CA ILE A 120 -8.20 -5.98 -9.02
C ILE A 120 -8.75 -7.11 -9.88
N LEU A 121 -7.94 -8.10 -10.26
CA LEU A 121 -8.40 -9.26 -11.03
C LEU A 121 -9.47 -10.05 -10.27
N VAL A 122 -9.27 -10.28 -8.97
CA VAL A 122 -10.30 -10.95 -8.14
C VAL A 122 -11.55 -10.08 -8.01
N ALA A 123 -11.40 -8.76 -7.82
CA ALA A 123 -12.54 -7.84 -7.77
C ALA A 123 -13.36 -7.86 -9.07
N LEU A 124 -12.71 -7.91 -10.23
CA LEU A 124 -13.37 -8.05 -11.54
C LEU A 124 -14.17 -9.35 -11.65
N LEU A 125 -13.67 -10.46 -11.09
CA LEU A 125 -14.38 -11.74 -11.06
C LEU A 125 -15.63 -11.69 -10.16
N ILE A 126 -15.60 -10.88 -9.09
CA ILE A 126 -16.71 -10.70 -8.14
C ILE A 126 -17.79 -9.75 -8.68
N GLY A 127 -17.48 -9.00 -9.74
CA GLY A 127 -18.44 -8.08 -10.35
C GLY A 127 -18.07 -6.60 -10.28
N PHE A 128 -16.84 -6.26 -9.85
CA PHE A 128 -16.33 -4.89 -9.94
C PHE A 128 -16.42 -4.36 -11.37
N ARG A 129 -16.97 -3.16 -11.53
CA ARG A 129 -17.06 -2.47 -12.83
C ARG A 129 -16.71 -1.01 -12.65
N SER A 130 -15.69 -0.56 -13.37
CA SER A 130 -15.26 0.83 -13.39
C SER A 130 -15.73 1.52 -14.66
N SER A 131 -16.17 2.77 -14.55
CA SER A 131 -16.46 3.66 -15.68
C SER A 131 -15.23 4.46 -16.10
N ALA A 132 -14.10 4.33 -15.40
CA ALA A 132 -12.88 5.10 -15.62
C ALA A 132 -12.24 4.84 -16.98
N GLY A 133 -11.78 5.88 -17.63
CA GLY A 133 -10.96 5.82 -18.81
C GLY A 133 -9.48 5.54 -18.49
N ILE A 134 -8.64 5.58 -19.53
CA ILE A 134 -7.20 5.29 -19.38
C ILE A 134 -6.50 6.34 -18.51
N VAL A 135 -6.89 7.61 -18.60
CA VAL A 135 -6.27 8.71 -17.86
C VAL A 135 -6.56 8.57 -16.36
N GLU A 136 -7.80 8.25 -16.01
CA GLU A 136 -8.22 8.00 -14.63
C GLU A 136 -7.47 6.80 -14.02
N TRP A 137 -7.34 5.70 -14.76
CA TRP A 137 -6.57 4.54 -14.32
C TRP A 137 -5.08 4.85 -14.14
N LEU A 138 -4.48 5.66 -15.00
CA LEU A 138 -3.10 6.12 -14.84
C LEU A 138 -2.95 7.02 -13.61
N SER A 139 -3.94 7.87 -13.34
CA SER A 139 -3.97 8.72 -12.14
C SER A 139 -4.08 7.89 -10.87
N VAL A 140 -4.96 6.89 -10.83
CA VAL A 140 -5.07 5.92 -9.72
C VAL A 140 -3.74 5.20 -9.52
N ALA A 141 -3.12 4.69 -10.57
CA ALA A 141 -1.82 4.03 -10.48
C ALA A 141 -0.74 4.97 -9.94
N GLY A 142 -0.72 6.23 -10.39
CA GLY A 142 0.21 7.26 -9.90
C GLY A 142 0.06 7.53 -8.40
N ILE A 143 -1.17 7.71 -7.92
CA ILE A 143 -1.47 7.93 -6.50
C ILE A 143 -1.07 6.71 -5.65
N LEU A 144 -1.42 5.50 -6.09
CA LEU A 144 -1.07 4.26 -5.38
C LEU A 144 0.44 4.04 -5.33
N LEU A 145 1.16 4.34 -6.41
CA LEU A 145 2.63 4.27 -6.44
C LEU A 145 3.25 5.30 -5.50
N LEU A 146 2.74 6.54 -5.50
CA LEU A 146 3.24 7.60 -4.62
C LEU A 146 2.98 7.26 -3.14
N PHE A 147 1.79 6.76 -2.82
CA PHE A 147 1.46 6.29 -1.47
C PHE A 147 2.32 5.11 -1.04
N THR A 148 2.52 4.12 -1.93
CA THR A 148 3.41 2.99 -1.66
C THR A 148 4.84 3.45 -1.42
N LEU A 149 5.32 4.42 -2.21
CA LEU A 149 6.66 5.01 -2.04
C LEU A 149 6.78 5.68 -0.67
N ALA A 150 5.82 6.53 -0.32
CA ALA A 150 5.79 7.24 0.95
C ALA A 150 5.86 6.27 2.14
N LEU A 151 4.98 5.27 2.16
CA LEU A 151 4.95 4.29 3.24
C LEU A 151 6.19 3.37 3.24
N THR A 152 6.79 3.08 2.08
CA THR A 152 8.03 2.29 2.02
C THR A 152 9.19 3.04 2.66
N TRP A 153 9.29 4.36 2.49
CA TRP A 153 10.28 5.17 3.19
C TRP A 153 10.04 5.20 4.70
N VAL A 154 8.79 5.32 5.14
CA VAL A 154 8.45 5.17 6.57
C VAL A 154 8.92 3.81 7.11
N ALA A 155 8.79 2.73 6.34
CA ALA A 155 9.22 1.38 6.73
C ALA A 155 10.75 1.23 6.86
N VAL A 156 11.52 2.07 6.19
CA VAL A 156 12.99 2.06 6.29
C VAL A 156 13.42 2.40 7.73
N ILE A 157 12.74 3.31 8.40
CA ILE A 157 13.09 3.74 9.77
C ILE A 157 13.08 2.54 10.73
N PRO A 158 11.96 1.82 10.97
CA PRO A 158 11.95 0.66 11.84
C PRO A 158 12.80 -0.49 11.29
N GLY A 159 12.92 -0.64 9.98
CA GLY A 159 13.80 -1.64 9.37
C GLY A 159 15.27 -1.47 9.75
N LEU A 160 15.73 -0.24 9.96
CA LEU A 160 17.11 0.08 10.37
C LEU A 160 17.29 0.16 11.89
N THR A 161 16.26 0.55 12.64
CA THR A 161 16.38 0.90 14.07
C THR A 161 15.81 -0.14 15.03
N ALA A 162 14.97 -1.05 14.54
CA ALA A 162 14.35 -2.08 15.38
C ALA A 162 15.39 -3.01 16.00
N LYS A 163 15.06 -3.57 17.18
CA LYS A 163 15.87 -4.54 17.89
C LYS A 163 15.39 -5.98 17.73
N SER A 164 14.18 -6.17 17.18
CA SER A 164 13.55 -7.46 16.95
C SER A 164 12.70 -7.45 15.69
N VAL A 165 12.37 -8.63 15.18
CA VAL A 165 11.46 -8.80 14.03
C VAL A 165 10.09 -8.19 14.34
N ASP A 166 9.58 -8.43 15.55
CA ASP A 166 8.28 -7.89 15.99
C ASP A 166 8.32 -6.36 16.06
N GLY A 167 9.40 -5.79 16.58
CA GLY A 167 9.61 -4.34 16.60
C GLY A 167 9.66 -3.72 15.20
N ALA A 168 10.27 -4.42 14.24
CA ALA A 168 10.33 -3.97 12.85
C ALA A 168 8.96 -4.00 12.17
N SER A 169 8.04 -4.88 12.57
CA SER A 169 6.69 -5.00 11.99
C SER A 169 5.63 -4.19 12.73
N ALA A 170 5.81 -3.91 14.02
CA ALA A 170 4.79 -3.32 14.90
C ALA A 170 4.24 -1.97 14.41
N PHE A 171 5.07 -1.14 13.75
CA PHE A 171 4.64 0.14 13.21
C PHE A 171 3.54 0.03 12.13
N SER A 172 3.43 -1.13 11.49
CA SER A 172 2.45 -1.35 10.42
C SER A 172 1.04 -1.62 10.94
N TYR A 173 0.89 -2.07 12.20
CA TYR A 173 -0.44 -2.37 12.74
C TYR A 173 -1.37 -1.15 12.70
N PRO A 174 -0.98 0.04 13.19
CA PRO A 174 -1.82 1.22 13.03
C PRO A 174 -2.18 1.50 11.56
N LEU A 175 -1.23 1.35 10.63
CA LEU A 175 -1.46 1.60 9.21
C LEU A 175 -2.46 0.61 8.57
N ILE A 176 -2.45 -0.65 9.02
CA ILE A 176 -3.40 -1.67 8.57
C ILE A 176 -4.81 -1.37 9.10
N PHE A 177 -4.91 -0.79 10.31
CA PHE A 177 -6.20 -0.45 10.91
C PHE A 177 -6.77 0.89 10.45
N LEU A 178 -5.95 1.82 9.96
CA LEU A 178 -6.41 3.12 9.47
C LEU A 178 -7.56 3.04 8.45
N PRO A 179 -7.54 2.16 7.44
CA PRO A 179 -8.66 2.01 6.50
C PRO A 179 -9.99 1.67 7.16
N PHE A 180 -10.00 0.94 8.30
CA PHE A 180 -11.23 0.61 9.02
C PHE A 180 -11.87 1.82 9.71
N ILE A 181 -11.07 2.85 10.02
CA ILE A 181 -11.54 4.11 10.61
C ILE A 181 -11.47 5.21 9.52
N SER A 182 -11.92 4.90 8.32
CA SER A 182 -11.94 5.83 7.18
C SER A 182 -13.22 5.65 6.37
N SER A 183 -13.39 6.40 5.29
CA SER A 183 -14.46 6.20 4.32
C SER A 183 -14.31 4.94 3.47
N ALA A 184 -13.32 4.09 3.75
CA ALA A 184 -12.99 2.94 2.92
C ALA A 184 -14.06 1.83 2.95
N PHE A 185 -14.63 1.56 4.12
CA PHE A 185 -15.55 0.45 4.35
C PHE A 185 -16.98 0.89 4.65
N VAL A 186 -17.13 2.05 5.30
CA VAL A 186 -18.42 2.59 5.72
C VAL A 186 -18.41 4.11 5.50
N PRO A 187 -19.52 4.72 5.06
CA PRO A 187 -19.63 6.17 4.93
C PRO A 187 -19.38 6.87 6.28
N THR A 188 -18.58 7.95 6.26
CA THR A 188 -18.20 8.67 7.48
C THR A 188 -19.39 9.32 8.20
N ASP A 189 -20.48 9.61 7.48
CA ASP A 189 -21.71 10.20 8.02
C ASP A 189 -22.41 9.31 9.06
N THR A 190 -22.18 8.02 9.00
CA THR A 190 -22.76 7.04 9.95
C THR A 190 -21.94 6.92 11.24
N MET A 191 -20.76 7.56 11.31
CA MET A 191 -19.84 7.43 12.44
C MET A 191 -20.17 8.44 13.55
N PRO A 192 -19.90 8.09 14.84
CA PRO A 192 -19.96 9.07 15.95
C PRO A 192 -19.03 10.26 15.68
N THR A 193 -19.43 11.46 16.11
CA THR A 193 -18.76 12.73 15.79
C THR A 193 -17.24 12.70 16.01
N ALA A 194 -16.76 12.16 17.13
CA ALA A 194 -15.33 12.10 17.42
C ALA A 194 -14.55 11.22 16.44
N VAL A 195 -15.13 10.07 16.05
CA VAL A 195 -14.53 9.13 15.08
C VAL A 195 -14.58 9.74 13.69
N ARG A 196 -15.69 10.39 13.33
CA ARG A 196 -15.89 11.07 12.06
C ARG A 196 -14.83 12.14 11.81
N VAL A 197 -14.60 13.03 12.80
CA VAL A 197 -13.58 14.07 12.68
C VAL A 197 -12.20 13.47 12.42
N PHE A 198 -11.84 12.40 13.11
CA PHE A 198 -10.59 11.70 12.86
C PHE A 198 -10.57 11.08 11.45
N ALA A 199 -11.63 10.38 11.06
CA ALA A 199 -11.76 9.70 9.78
C ALA A 199 -11.63 10.67 8.60
N GLU A 200 -12.25 11.83 8.67
CA GLU A 200 -12.23 12.84 7.60
C GLU A 200 -10.88 13.56 7.46
N ASN A 201 -10.09 13.65 8.54
CA ASN A 201 -8.80 14.36 8.53
C ASN A 201 -7.57 13.46 8.39
N GLN A 202 -7.73 12.16 8.16
CA GLN A 202 -6.61 11.23 7.97
C GLN A 202 -6.27 11.01 6.48
N PRO A 203 -5.02 10.64 6.16
CA PRO A 203 -4.57 10.48 4.77
C PRO A 203 -5.34 9.42 3.98
N VAL A 204 -5.77 8.33 4.63
CA VAL A 204 -6.42 7.20 3.96
C VAL A 204 -7.76 7.60 3.36
N THR A 205 -8.56 8.40 4.06
CA THR A 205 -9.86 8.87 3.58
C THR A 205 -9.73 9.69 2.29
N SER A 206 -8.82 10.67 2.27
CA SER A 206 -8.59 11.49 1.08
C SER A 206 -8.11 10.66 -0.11
N ILE A 207 -7.23 9.68 0.13
CA ILE A 207 -6.75 8.79 -0.93
C ILE A 207 -7.86 7.87 -1.44
N VAL A 208 -8.67 7.27 -0.53
CA VAL A 208 -9.80 6.42 -0.90
C VAL A 208 -10.83 7.20 -1.71
N ASN A 209 -11.24 8.39 -1.26
CA ASN A 209 -12.20 9.23 -1.96
C ASN A 209 -11.67 9.63 -3.34
N THR A 210 -10.39 10.00 -3.45
CA THR A 210 -9.77 10.32 -4.73
C THR A 210 -9.79 9.14 -5.69
N ILE A 211 -9.41 7.93 -5.22
CA ILE A 211 -9.42 6.73 -6.06
C ILE A 211 -10.85 6.38 -6.47
N ARG A 212 -11.81 6.47 -5.54
CA ARG A 212 -13.23 6.20 -5.83
C ARG A 212 -13.76 7.18 -6.86
N GLY A 213 -13.54 8.48 -6.68
CA GLY A 213 -13.93 9.52 -7.64
C GLY A 213 -13.34 9.29 -9.03
N LEU A 214 -12.05 8.90 -9.12
CA LEU A 214 -11.42 8.57 -10.41
C LEU A 214 -12.00 7.31 -11.04
N LEU A 215 -12.32 6.27 -10.28
CA LEU A 215 -12.84 5.01 -10.81
C LEU A 215 -14.29 5.11 -11.30
N TYR A 216 -15.08 6.06 -10.78
CA TYR A 216 -16.50 6.23 -11.13
C TYR A 216 -16.80 7.57 -11.79
N SER A 217 -15.78 8.34 -12.17
CA SER A 217 -15.92 9.65 -12.79
C SER A 217 -16.78 10.63 -11.97
N GLU A 218 -16.71 10.49 -10.64
CA GLU A 218 -17.37 11.38 -9.69
C GLU A 218 -16.52 12.62 -9.40
N PRO A 219 -17.14 13.75 -8.98
CA PRO A 219 -16.38 14.95 -8.62
C PRO A 219 -15.47 14.70 -7.42
N ILE A 220 -14.16 14.81 -7.62
CA ILE A 220 -13.14 14.52 -6.59
C ILE A 220 -12.96 15.67 -5.60
N GLY A 221 -13.38 16.88 -5.99
CA GLY A 221 -13.20 18.08 -5.15
C GLY A 221 -11.72 18.36 -4.82
N ASN A 222 -11.45 18.65 -3.55
CA ASN A 222 -10.10 18.93 -3.05
C ASN A 222 -9.34 17.67 -2.58
N ASP A 223 -9.98 16.51 -2.55
CA ASP A 223 -9.40 15.29 -1.99
C ASP A 223 -8.11 14.87 -2.69
N ILE A 224 -8.01 15.10 -4.01
CA ILE A 224 -6.80 14.79 -4.77
C ILE A 224 -5.59 15.61 -4.28
N TRP A 225 -5.77 16.89 -3.99
CA TRP A 225 -4.69 17.76 -3.52
C TRP A 225 -4.29 17.41 -2.09
N ILE A 226 -5.27 17.06 -1.26
CA ILE A 226 -5.04 16.60 0.11
C ILE A 226 -4.30 15.26 0.11
N ALA A 227 -4.71 14.31 -0.73
CA ALA A 227 -4.04 13.01 -0.90
C ALA A 227 -2.58 13.18 -1.37
N LEU A 228 -2.34 14.03 -2.36
CA LEU A 228 -0.99 14.33 -2.84
C LEU A 228 -0.15 15.02 -1.75
N ALA A 229 -0.72 15.99 -1.03
CA ALA A 229 -0.03 16.68 0.06
C ALA A 229 0.38 15.71 1.18
N TRP A 230 -0.50 14.77 1.56
CA TRP A 230 -0.17 13.71 2.51
C TRP A 230 0.96 12.81 2.02
N CYS A 231 0.87 12.32 0.78
CA CYS A 231 1.89 11.44 0.23
C CYS A 231 3.26 12.12 0.13
N VAL A 232 3.29 13.37 -0.34
CA VAL A 232 4.53 14.16 -0.42
C VAL A 232 5.05 14.49 0.97
N GLY A 233 4.18 14.94 1.88
CA GLY A 233 4.54 15.26 3.25
C GLY A 233 5.16 14.07 3.99
N ILE A 234 4.53 12.89 3.90
CA ILE A 234 5.07 11.65 4.49
C ILE A 234 6.43 11.31 3.87
N THR A 235 6.57 11.42 2.54
CA THR A 235 7.83 11.11 1.85
C THR A 235 8.96 12.08 2.25
N VAL A 236 8.66 13.35 2.48
CA VAL A 236 9.65 14.37 2.88
C VAL A 236 10.10 14.19 4.33
N VAL A 237 9.18 13.76 5.21
CA VAL A 237 9.48 13.53 6.63
C VAL A 237 10.21 12.22 6.88
N ALA A 238 10.01 11.21 6.03
CA ALA A 238 10.62 9.88 6.15
C ALA A 238 12.03 9.82 5.55
#